data_676edad49fc6971e4b008af6ae1f0fc9
#
_entry.id   676edad49fc6971e4b008af6ae1f0fc9
#
_cell.length_a   1.000
_cell.length_b   1.000
_cell.length_c   1.000
_cell.angle_alpha   90.00
_cell.angle_beta   90.00
_cell.angle_gamma   90.00
#
_symmetry.space_group_name_H-M   'P 1'
#
loop_
_entity.id
_entity.type
_entity.pdbx_description
1 polymer ?
#
loop_
_entity_poly.entity_id
_entity_poly.type
_entity_poly.pdbx_seq_one_letter_code
_entity_poly.pdbx_strand_id
1 'polypeptide(L)'
;MNKIVLSTLLLSSLLSFSQEKADSTKVLKEVTVEGTRENKYKKESSTTVSKMPLKDIENPQVYNSIPANLLKEQVVTNLNDALKNATGVTRLWESTGRNGDGAEYYSMRGFSVQPTMTNGLPSLTNTTIDPINIDNIEVIKGPSGTLFGSSVISYGGLINVVTKKPHQQFGGEISYNNGTYGSNRVTADVNLPLNEKAAVRLNSAYTTEESFQDAGFSNAFFFAPSLKYEVNDKLTFLVNTEFYKNTSAKQSMIFLSRYAPLSFDSMELFDRNYKRSFTSNDLTMNNNSFNMQMQALYKLSNNWTSQTVLSKSTTKTNGYYHYLWDSANGDEFTRFISKADGTFYTTDIQQNFIGDFKIGNMRNRLVAGLDYYNSRLLNGGTGWVANGTVSLVNGTDTGILTQAGTDALLTGSFAGNTEATQEIMSAYVSDVLNITNKLSVMASLRLDYFDGKASQWDAEETKGQVAISPKFGAVYQIVEN
;
A
#
# COMPACT_ATOMS: atom_id res chain seq x y z
N MET A 1 29.48 -7.76 33.61
CA MET A 1 29.12 -9.19 33.61
C MET A 1 27.70 -9.51 34.07
N ASN A 2 26.94 -8.57 34.67
CA ASN A 2 25.63 -8.90 35.29
C ASN A 2 24.40 -8.68 34.41
N LYS A 3 24.52 -8.13 33.20
CA LYS A 3 23.37 -7.90 32.30
C LYS A 3 23.10 -9.07 31.32
N ILE A 4 24.11 -9.85 31.00
CA ILE A 4 23.97 -11.02 30.10
C ILE A 4 23.36 -12.22 30.82
N VAL A 5 23.62 -12.36 32.12
CA VAL A 5 23.07 -13.47 32.95
C VAL A 5 21.58 -13.28 33.18
N LEU A 6 21.07 -12.04 33.25
CA LEU A 6 19.64 -11.76 33.44
C LEU A 6 18.82 -12.05 32.19
N SER A 7 19.40 -11.84 31.00
CA SER A 7 18.73 -12.12 29.70
C SER A 7 18.62 -13.63 29.45
N THR A 8 19.58 -14.42 29.89
CA THR A 8 19.57 -15.88 29.73
C THR A 8 18.57 -16.55 30.69
N LEU A 9 18.36 -15.98 31.86
CA LEU A 9 17.37 -16.48 32.83
C LEU A 9 15.92 -16.17 32.41
N LEU A 10 15.66 -15.09 31.68
CA LEU A 10 14.33 -14.79 31.13
C LEU A 10 13.96 -15.69 29.95
N LEU A 11 14.92 -16.15 29.15
CA LEU A 11 14.65 -17.09 28.05
C LEU A 11 14.43 -18.52 28.56
N SER A 12 15.06 -18.90 29.67
CA SER A 12 14.90 -20.25 30.23
C SER A 12 13.57 -20.48 30.97
N SER A 13 12.90 -19.41 31.44
CA SER A 13 11.57 -19.51 32.09
C SER A 13 10.42 -19.71 31.11
N LEU A 14 10.63 -19.46 29.79
CA LEU A 14 9.62 -19.70 28.76
C LEU A 14 9.56 -21.16 28.26
N LEU A 15 10.51 -21.99 28.64
CA LEU A 15 10.59 -23.37 28.17
C LEU A 15 9.96 -24.41 29.17
N SER A 16 9.42 -23.94 30.30
CA SER A 16 8.95 -24.84 31.37
C SER A 16 7.45 -25.19 31.38
N PHE A 17 6.70 -24.78 30.37
CA PHE A 17 5.26 -25.08 30.27
C PHE A 17 4.96 -26.00 29.08
N SER A 18 5.51 -27.21 29.09
CA SER A 18 5.04 -28.25 28.18
C SER A 18 5.36 -29.63 28.69
N GLN A 19 4.49 -30.16 29.51
CA GLN A 19 4.24 -31.60 29.60
C GLN A 19 2.99 -31.88 30.46
N GLU A 20 1.82 -31.76 29.82
CA GLU A 20 0.66 -32.50 30.27
C GLU A 20 0.55 -33.79 29.44
N LYS A 21 0.52 -34.94 30.10
CA LYS A 21 0.38 -36.25 29.47
C LYS A 21 -0.99 -36.33 28.78
N ALA A 22 -0.97 -36.36 27.46
CA ALA A 22 -2.17 -36.70 26.70
C ALA A 22 -2.52 -38.16 26.83
N ASP A 23 -3.69 -38.43 27.38
CA ASP A 23 -4.30 -39.77 27.42
C ASP A 23 -4.72 -40.15 25.99
N SER A 24 -4.14 -41.23 25.50
CA SER A 24 -4.23 -41.67 24.11
C SER A 24 -5.37 -42.63 23.91
N THR A 25 -6.57 -42.15 23.63
CA THR A 25 -7.59 -42.86 22.83
C THR A 25 -8.66 -41.89 22.33
N LYS A 26 -8.32 -41.01 21.40
CA LYS A 26 -9.32 -40.40 20.52
C LYS A 26 -9.25 -41.12 19.18
N VAL A 27 -10.27 -41.93 18.90
CA VAL A 27 -10.51 -42.44 17.53
C VAL A 27 -10.62 -41.27 16.61
N LEU A 28 -9.65 -41.13 15.70
CA LEU A 28 -9.70 -40.16 14.62
C LEU A 28 -10.93 -40.48 13.77
N LYS A 29 -11.91 -39.59 13.76
CA LYS A 29 -12.96 -39.61 12.76
C LYS A 29 -12.27 -39.46 11.41
N GLU A 30 -12.58 -40.38 10.51
CA GLU A 30 -12.15 -40.33 9.13
C GLU A 30 -12.49 -38.95 8.56
N VAL A 31 -11.49 -38.11 8.34
CA VAL A 31 -11.64 -36.84 7.63
C VAL A 31 -11.63 -37.21 6.14
N THR A 32 -12.81 -37.36 5.56
CA THR A 32 -12.95 -37.43 4.12
C THR A 32 -12.51 -36.07 3.57
N VAL A 33 -11.26 -35.97 3.10
CA VAL A 33 -10.79 -34.84 2.33
C VAL A 33 -11.40 -34.98 0.94
N GLU A 34 -12.58 -34.42 0.75
CA GLU A 34 -13.07 -34.11 -0.60
C GLU A 34 -12.10 -33.08 -1.19
N GLY A 35 -11.14 -33.57 -1.92
CA GLY A 35 -10.08 -32.75 -2.50
C GLY A 35 -10.53 -32.00 -3.73
N THR A 36 -11.28 -30.93 -3.56
CA THR A 36 -11.10 -29.78 -4.43
C THR A 36 -9.77 -29.16 -3.98
N ARG A 37 -8.74 -29.42 -4.75
CA ARG A 37 -7.42 -28.82 -4.58
C ARG A 37 -7.60 -27.31 -4.73
N GLU A 38 -7.92 -26.60 -3.65
CA GLU A 38 -7.92 -25.13 -3.67
C GLU A 38 -6.55 -24.70 -4.19
N ASN A 39 -6.57 -23.95 -5.29
CA ASN A 39 -5.35 -23.46 -5.88
C ASN A 39 -4.77 -22.40 -4.94
N LYS A 40 -3.76 -22.76 -4.14
CA LYS A 40 -3.11 -21.87 -3.14
C LYS A 40 -2.51 -20.59 -3.76
N TYR A 41 -2.42 -20.53 -5.09
CA TYR A 41 -1.93 -19.37 -5.85
C TYR A 41 -3.06 -18.55 -6.49
N LYS A 42 -4.31 -18.83 -6.19
CA LYS A 42 -5.46 -18.09 -6.74
C LYS A 42 -6.50 -17.87 -5.65
N LYS A 43 -6.94 -16.64 -5.44
CA LYS A 43 -8.17 -16.32 -4.73
C LYS A 43 -9.26 -16.03 -5.74
N GLU A 44 -10.44 -16.59 -5.51
CA GLU A 44 -11.57 -16.53 -6.47
C GLU A 44 -12.63 -15.51 -6.07
N SER A 45 -12.49 -14.89 -4.90
CA SER A 45 -13.42 -13.89 -4.42
C SER A 45 -12.73 -12.84 -3.57
N SER A 46 -13.15 -11.59 -3.74
CA SER A 46 -12.78 -10.47 -2.92
C SER A 46 -14.01 -9.78 -2.38
N THR A 47 -14.06 -9.61 -1.07
CA THR A 47 -15.08 -8.79 -0.40
C THR A 47 -14.61 -7.35 -0.18
N THR A 48 -13.32 -7.08 -0.30
CA THR A 48 -12.73 -5.76 -0.07
C THR A 48 -13.01 -4.79 -1.19
N VAL A 49 -12.84 -5.22 -2.43
CA VAL A 49 -13.00 -4.37 -3.62
C VAL A 49 -14.44 -4.30 -4.10
N SER A 50 -15.18 -5.40 -4.06
CA SER A 50 -16.60 -5.39 -4.43
C SER A 50 -17.47 -4.81 -3.32
N LYS A 51 -16.99 -4.72 -2.09
CA LYS A 51 -17.74 -4.40 -0.85
C LYS A 51 -18.95 -5.32 -0.62
N MET A 52 -19.07 -6.41 -1.35
CA MET A 52 -20.14 -7.41 -1.26
C MET A 52 -19.59 -8.80 -1.61
N PRO A 53 -20.27 -9.91 -1.21
CA PRO A 53 -19.78 -11.27 -1.44
C PRO A 53 -19.93 -11.69 -2.92
N LEU A 54 -19.01 -11.23 -3.78
CA LEU A 54 -18.90 -11.58 -5.19
C LEU A 54 -17.71 -12.50 -5.44
N LYS A 55 -17.88 -13.45 -6.35
CA LYS A 55 -16.75 -14.09 -7.01
C LYS A 55 -16.17 -13.13 -8.05
N ASP A 56 -14.85 -13.21 -8.28
CA ASP A 56 -14.18 -12.35 -9.27
C ASP A 56 -14.80 -12.48 -10.66
N ILE A 57 -15.23 -13.69 -11.04
CA ILE A 57 -15.89 -13.97 -12.31
C ILE A 57 -17.30 -13.35 -12.45
N GLU A 58 -17.94 -13.01 -11.34
CA GLU A 58 -19.27 -12.35 -11.33
C GLU A 58 -19.18 -10.83 -11.41
N ASN A 59 -17.96 -10.29 -11.30
CA ASN A 59 -17.73 -8.86 -11.37
C ASN A 59 -17.31 -8.47 -12.81
N PRO A 60 -18.00 -7.55 -13.49
CA PRO A 60 -17.70 -7.15 -14.86
C PRO A 60 -16.44 -6.25 -14.94
N GLN A 61 -15.34 -6.67 -14.33
CA GLN A 61 -14.04 -6.02 -14.34
C GLN A 61 -12.93 -7.06 -14.48
N VAL A 62 -11.75 -6.62 -14.88
CA VAL A 62 -10.58 -7.48 -14.97
C VAL A 62 -9.80 -7.45 -13.66
N TYR A 63 -9.77 -8.57 -12.98
CA TYR A 63 -9.08 -8.78 -11.72
C TYR A 63 -7.80 -9.60 -11.91
N ASN A 64 -6.75 -9.20 -11.19
CA ASN A 64 -5.63 -10.08 -10.87
C ASN A 64 -5.50 -10.15 -9.34
N SER A 65 -5.38 -11.35 -8.82
CA SER A 65 -5.17 -11.63 -7.40
C SER A 65 -3.79 -12.24 -7.21
N ILE A 66 -3.00 -11.69 -6.27
CA ILE A 66 -1.64 -12.14 -5.97
C ILE A 66 -1.62 -12.54 -4.49
N PRO A 67 -1.81 -13.83 -4.16
CA PRO A 67 -1.93 -14.28 -2.78
C PRO A 67 -0.57 -14.38 -2.07
N ALA A 68 -0.59 -14.25 -0.75
CA ALA A 68 0.58 -14.32 0.13
C ALA A 68 1.47 -15.56 -0.10
N ASN A 69 0.87 -16.71 -0.39
CA ASN A 69 1.63 -17.94 -0.65
C ASN A 69 2.55 -17.82 -1.86
N LEU A 70 2.10 -17.15 -2.92
CA LEU A 70 2.94 -16.89 -4.09
C LEU A 70 4.10 -15.96 -3.75
N LEU A 71 3.82 -14.88 -3.00
CA LEU A 71 4.85 -13.94 -2.56
C LEU A 71 5.91 -14.61 -1.69
N LYS A 72 5.46 -15.48 -0.78
CA LYS A 72 6.35 -16.23 0.11
C LYS A 72 7.25 -17.20 -0.66
N GLU A 73 6.72 -17.97 -1.60
CA GLU A 73 7.49 -18.93 -2.37
C GLU A 73 8.47 -18.29 -3.35
N GLN A 74 8.18 -17.06 -3.80
CA GLN A 74 9.09 -16.25 -4.61
C GLN A 74 10.08 -15.44 -3.76
N VAL A 75 10.02 -15.53 -2.43
CA VAL A 75 10.84 -14.74 -1.49
C VAL A 75 10.73 -13.24 -1.77
N VAL A 76 9.50 -12.75 -2.00
CA VAL A 76 9.24 -11.34 -2.28
C VAL A 76 9.49 -10.50 -1.04
N THR A 77 10.33 -9.47 -1.15
CA THR A 77 10.72 -8.58 -0.05
C THR A 77 10.18 -7.16 -0.19
N ASN A 78 9.63 -6.81 -1.35
CA ASN A 78 9.05 -5.49 -1.64
C ASN A 78 7.83 -5.60 -2.56
N LEU A 79 7.02 -4.54 -2.60
CA LEU A 79 5.79 -4.51 -3.40
C LEU A 79 6.05 -4.58 -4.91
N ASN A 80 7.16 -4.00 -5.39
CA ASN A 80 7.46 -4.02 -6.82
C ASN A 80 7.68 -5.44 -7.35
N ASP A 81 8.38 -6.28 -6.59
CA ASP A 81 8.55 -7.69 -6.95
C ASP A 81 7.23 -8.47 -6.87
N ALA A 82 6.36 -8.13 -5.91
CA ALA A 82 5.02 -8.70 -5.85
C ALA A 82 4.20 -8.39 -7.11
N LEU A 83 4.21 -7.15 -7.57
CA LEU A 83 3.41 -6.68 -8.71
C LEU A 83 3.90 -7.17 -10.07
N LYS A 84 5.11 -7.73 -10.16
CA LYS A 84 5.57 -8.47 -11.37
C LYS A 84 4.64 -9.65 -11.71
N ASN A 85 3.89 -10.17 -10.75
CA ASN A 85 2.89 -11.21 -10.94
C ASN A 85 1.57 -10.68 -11.53
N ALA A 86 1.38 -9.35 -11.62
CA ALA A 86 0.20 -8.74 -12.21
C ALA A 86 0.41 -8.47 -13.69
N THR A 87 -0.31 -9.17 -14.56
CA THR A 87 -0.22 -8.96 -16.02
C THR A 87 -0.53 -7.52 -16.39
N GLY A 88 0.30 -6.89 -17.23
CA GLY A 88 0.07 -5.52 -17.73
C GLY A 88 0.18 -4.42 -16.66
N VAL A 89 0.95 -4.70 -15.61
CA VAL A 89 1.41 -3.72 -14.62
C VAL A 89 2.92 -3.64 -14.74
N THR A 90 3.44 -2.43 -14.96
CA THR A 90 4.89 -2.21 -15.12
C THR A 90 5.29 -1.03 -14.25
N ARG A 91 6.38 -1.17 -13.46
CA ARG A 91 6.90 -0.07 -12.66
C ARG A 91 7.39 1.07 -13.56
N LEU A 92 7.01 2.30 -13.22
CA LEU A 92 7.50 3.52 -13.88
C LEU A 92 8.70 4.09 -13.12
N TRP A 93 8.53 4.37 -11.82
CA TRP A 93 9.60 4.86 -10.95
C TRP A 93 9.30 4.54 -9.48
N GLU A 94 10.34 4.62 -8.67
CA GLU A 94 10.26 4.41 -7.22
C GLU A 94 9.56 5.57 -6.52
N SER A 95 9.10 5.34 -5.30
CA SER A 95 8.68 6.41 -4.41
C SER A 95 9.84 7.37 -4.17
N THR A 96 9.58 8.66 -4.33
CA THR A 96 10.57 9.70 -4.03
C THR A 96 10.82 9.85 -2.53
N GLY A 97 9.90 9.36 -1.70
CA GLY A 97 9.90 9.57 -0.25
C GLY A 97 9.41 10.94 0.19
N ARG A 98 9.14 11.86 -0.76
CA ARG A 98 8.63 13.21 -0.45
C ARG A 98 7.21 13.16 0.06
N ASN A 99 6.87 14.15 0.87
CA ASN A 99 5.55 14.28 1.44
C ASN A 99 4.48 14.51 0.35
N GLY A 100 3.43 13.68 0.36
CA GLY A 100 2.34 13.75 -0.63
C GLY A 100 2.60 13.05 -1.96
N ASP A 101 3.83 12.61 -2.26
CA ASP A 101 4.14 11.90 -3.51
C ASP A 101 3.65 10.43 -3.50
N GLY A 102 3.44 9.85 -2.32
CA GLY A 102 2.93 8.48 -2.18
C GLY A 102 3.98 7.39 -2.42
N ALA A 103 3.49 6.19 -2.74
CA ALA A 103 4.28 4.99 -3.02
C ALA A 103 4.88 5.02 -4.44
N GLU A 104 5.40 3.87 -4.88
CA GLU A 104 5.87 3.67 -6.25
C GLU A 104 4.77 3.89 -7.28
N TYR A 105 5.16 4.28 -8.49
CA TYR A 105 4.26 4.47 -9.62
C TYR A 105 4.36 3.31 -10.61
N TYR A 106 3.20 2.88 -11.09
CA TYR A 106 3.06 1.80 -12.06
C TYR A 106 2.27 2.27 -13.27
N SER A 107 2.61 1.77 -14.45
CA SER A 107 1.79 1.90 -15.66
C SER A 107 0.76 0.78 -15.69
N MET A 108 -0.49 1.14 -15.89
CA MET A 108 -1.59 0.22 -16.12
C MET A 108 -2.51 0.78 -17.20
N ARG A 109 -2.68 0.07 -18.32
CA ARG A 109 -3.46 0.54 -19.49
C ARG A 109 -3.04 1.94 -19.99
N GLY A 110 -1.75 2.28 -19.90
CA GLY A 110 -1.22 3.58 -20.31
C GLY A 110 -1.39 4.72 -19.31
N PHE A 111 -2.00 4.46 -18.15
CA PHE A 111 -2.15 5.45 -17.08
C PHE A 111 -1.20 5.15 -15.92
N SER A 112 -0.79 6.20 -15.23
CA SER A 112 -0.04 6.10 -13.98
C SER A 112 -0.99 5.71 -12.84
N VAL A 113 -0.59 4.71 -12.05
CA VAL A 113 -1.35 4.16 -10.91
C VAL A 113 -0.41 3.98 -9.73
N GLN A 114 -0.89 4.26 -8.52
CA GLN A 114 -0.21 3.99 -7.27
C GLN A 114 -1.02 3.00 -6.40
N PRO A 115 -0.39 2.23 -5.51
CA PRO A 115 -1.09 1.43 -4.50
C PRO A 115 -1.62 2.36 -3.39
N THR A 116 -2.81 2.90 -3.58
CA THR A 116 -3.44 3.89 -2.69
C THR A 116 -4.49 3.29 -1.77
N MET A 117 -4.70 1.98 -1.84
CA MET A 117 -5.76 1.30 -1.09
C MET A 117 -5.22 0.17 -0.23
N THR A 118 -5.72 0.10 1.00
CA THR A 118 -5.50 -1.04 1.90
C THR A 118 -6.85 -1.49 2.47
N ASN A 119 -7.19 -2.77 2.32
CA ASN A 119 -8.47 -3.36 2.72
C ASN A 119 -9.69 -2.64 2.13
N GLY A 120 -9.58 -2.10 0.92
CA GLY A 120 -10.64 -1.35 0.24
C GLY A 120 -10.85 0.07 0.76
N LEU A 121 -9.91 0.62 1.53
CA LEU A 121 -9.94 1.97 2.08
C LEU A 121 -8.73 2.77 1.62
N PRO A 122 -8.84 4.09 1.46
CA PRO A 122 -7.70 4.93 1.21
C PRO A 122 -6.62 4.76 2.30
N SER A 123 -5.38 4.58 1.89
CA SER A 123 -4.23 4.41 2.78
C SER A 123 -3.05 5.19 2.25
N LEU A 124 -2.25 5.72 3.17
CA LEU A 124 -1.08 6.51 2.84
C LEU A 124 0.21 5.75 3.09
N THR A 125 1.13 5.90 2.16
CA THR A 125 2.54 5.63 2.36
C THR A 125 3.36 6.56 1.47
N ASN A 126 4.55 6.95 1.93
CA ASN A 126 5.55 7.68 1.14
C ASN A 126 6.73 6.77 0.79
N THR A 127 6.56 5.47 0.94
CA THR A 127 7.58 4.44 0.71
C THR A 127 6.92 3.19 0.14
N THR A 128 7.61 2.08 0.14
CA THR A 128 7.04 0.78 -0.24
C THR A 128 6.13 0.21 0.85
N ILE A 129 5.23 -0.69 0.47
CA ILE A 129 4.40 -1.49 1.39
C ILE A 129 5.13 -2.79 1.71
N ASP A 130 5.26 -3.13 3.00
CA ASP A 130 5.96 -4.35 3.43
C ASP A 130 5.14 -5.61 3.17
N PRO A 131 5.68 -6.62 2.45
CA PRO A 131 4.95 -7.85 2.10
C PRO A 131 4.56 -8.73 3.29
N ILE A 132 5.19 -8.59 4.47
CA ILE A 132 4.95 -9.49 5.61
C ILE A 132 3.50 -9.45 6.09
N ASN A 133 2.82 -8.29 5.98
CA ASN A 133 1.43 -8.13 6.38
C ASN A 133 0.43 -8.38 5.24
N ILE A 134 0.90 -8.71 4.03
CA ILE A 134 0.02 -8.91 2.87
C ILE A 134 -0.57 -10.32 2.90
N ASP A 135 -1.90 -10.40 2.83
CA ASP A 135 -2.66 -11.63 2.57
C ASP A 135 -2.92 -11.82 1.07
N ASN A 136 -3.22 -10.71 0.38
CA ASN A 136 -3.49 -10.70 -1.06
C ASN A 136 -3.27 -9.30 -1.64
N ILE A 137 -2.84 -9.20 -2.89
CA ILE A 137 -2.87 -7.96 -3.66
C ILE A 137 -3.92 -8.10 -4.75
N GLU A 138 -4.83 -7.15 -4.82
CA GLU A 138 -5.90 -7.11 -5.81
C GLU A 138 -5.61 -5.98 -6.80
N VAL A 139 -5.43 -6.35 -8.04
CA VAL A 139 -5.21 -5.39 -9.13
C VAL A 139 -6.43 -5.38 -10.02
N ILE A 140 -7.15 -4.26 -10.04
CA ILE A 140 -8.36 -4.08 -10.83
C ILE A 140 -8.05 -3.13 -11.96
N LYS A 141 -8.27 -3.58 -13.19
CA LYS A 141 -7.95 -2.82 -14.39
C LYS A 141 -9.15 -2.06 -14.91
N GLY A 142 -8.93 -0.78 -15.19
CA GLY A 142 -9.95 0.14 -15.68
C GLY A 142 -10.62 0.95 -14.58
N PRO A 143 -11.49 1.90 -14.93
CA PRO A 143 -12.07 2.83 -13.98
C PRO A 143 -12.92 2.11 -12.93
N SER A 144 -12.65 2.38 -11.65
CA SER A 144 -13.30 1.75 -10.48
C SER A 144 -13.91 2.78 -9.53
N GLY A 145 -14.14 4.02 -10.02
CA GLY A 145 -14.56 5.17 -9.22
C GLY A 145 -15.86 5.01 -8.45
N THR A 146 -16.77 4.19 -8.94
CA THR A 146 -18.12 4.09 -8.36
C THR A 146 -18.14 3.58 -6.91
N LEU A 147 -17.19 2.75 -6.47
CA LEU A 147 -17.15 2.26 -5.09
C LEU A 147 -16.12 2.98 -4.22
N PHE A 148 -15.12 3.66 -4.81
CA PHE A 148 -13.96 4.19 -4.08
C PHE A 148 -13.75 5.70 -4.24
N GLY A 149 -14.44 6.35 -5.17
CA GLY A 149 -14.25 7.76 -5.50
C GLY A 149 -13.04 8.04 -6.40
N SER A 150 -13.09 9.16 -7.10
CA SER A 150 -12.10 9.53 -8.13
C SER A 150 -10.75 10.01 -7.55
N SER A 151 -10.72 10.46 -6.30
CA SER A 151 -9.51 11.02 -5.67
C SER A 151 -8.43 9.97 -5.35
N VAL A 152 -8.80 8.69 -5.25
CA VAL A 152 -7.89 7.60 -4.85
C VAL A 152 -7.64 6.57 -5.95
N ILE A 153 -8.27 6.74 -7.12
CA ILE A 153 -8.16 5.79 -8.23
C ILE A 153 -7.73 6.48 -9.52
N SER A 154 -7.12 5.69 -10.40
CA SER A 154 -6.74 6.09 -11.76
C SER A 154 -7.69 5.49 -12.82
N TYR A 155 -7.76 6.09 -14.00
CA TYR A 155 -8.41 5.49 -15.16
C TYR A 155 -7.76 4.15 -15.58
N GLY A 156 -6.48 3.96 -15.28
CA GLY A 156 -5.77 2.69 -15.48
C GLY A 156 -6.30 1.58 -14.62
N GLY A 157 -6.73 1.91 -13.41
CA GLY A 157 -7.23 0.95 -12.43
C GLY A 157 -6.86 1.28 -10.99
N LEU A 158 -6.86 0.23 -10.17
CA LEU A 158 -6.68 0.28 -8.73
C LEU A 158 -5.78 -0.86 -8.27
N ILE A 159 -4.88 -0.58 -7.34
CA ILE A 159 -4.09 -1.57 -6.60
C ILE A 159 -4.52 -1.50 -5.14
N ASN A 160 -5.12 -2.60 -4.65
CA ASN A 160 -5.57 -2.75 -3.28
C ASN A 160 -4.76 -3.82 -2.56
N VAL A 161 -4.20 -3.50 -1.43
CA VAL A 161 -3.50 -4.45 -0.57
C VAL A 161 -4.45 -4.96 0.51
N VAL A 162 -4.65 -6.26 0.58
CA VAL A 162 -5.43 -6.91 1.63
C VAL A 162 -4.48 -7.41 2.70
N THR A 163 -4.68 -6.98 3.94
CA THR A 163 -3.82 -7.35 5.06
C THR A 163 -4.24 -8.66 5.69
N LYS A 164 -3.28 -9.35 6.30
CA LYS A 164 -3.51 -10.55 7.08
C LYS A 164 -4.41 -10.25 8.27
N LYS A 165 -5.35 -11.17 8.57
CA LYS A 165 -6.31 -11.05 9.66
C LYS A 165 -6.02 -12.10 10.74
N PRO A 166 -6.34 -11.83 12.03
CA PRO A 166 -6.30 -12.82 13.07
C PRO A 166 -7.33 -13.94 12.86
N HIS A 167 -6.98 -15.17 13.26
CA HIS A 167 -7.85 -16.35 13.18
C HIS A 167 -7.72 -17.22 14.44
N GLN A 168 -8.64 -18.19 14.63
CA GLN A 168 -8.74 -18.99 15.86
C GLN A 168 -7.77 -20.19 15.92
N GLN A 169 -6.75 -20.22 15.08
CA GLN A 169 -5.71 -21.24 15.13
C GLN A 169 -4.38 -20.62 15.55
N PHE A 170 -3.73 -21.19 16.57
CA PHE A 170 -2.37 -20.79 16.90
C PHE A 170 -1.42 -21.13 15.74
N GLY A 171 -0.54 -20.20 15.38
CA GLY A 171 0.46 -20.42 14.37
C GLY A 171 1.44 -19.26 14.29
N GLY A 172 2.58 -19.53 13.69
CA GLY A 172 3.56 -18.47 13.48
C GLY A 172 4.74 -18.92 12.64
N GLU A 173 5.46 -17.96 12.15
CA GLU A 173 6.66 -18.13 11.33
C GLU A 173 7.64 -17.01 11.61
N ILE A 174 8.91 -17.37 11.69
CA ILE A 174 10.04 -16.42 11.68
C ILE A 174 10.90 -16.79 10.49
N SER A 175 11.27 -15.79 9.70
CA SER A 175 12.17 -15.99 8.56
C SER A 175 13.36 -15.04 8.61
N TYR A 176 14.47 -15.48 8.04
CA TYR A 176 15.66 -14.67 7.79
C TYR A 176 16.06 -14.85 6.33
N ASN A 177 16.23 -13.72 5.65
CA ASN A 177 16.71 -13.67 4.27
C ASN A 177 17.99 -12.84 4.23
N ASN A 178 18.99 -13.33 3.53
CA ASN A 178 20.23 -12.62 3.25
C ASN A 178 20.45 -12.59 1.73
N GLY A 179 20.92 -11.46 1.24
CA GLY A 179 21.13 -11.23 -0.18
C GLY A 179 22.41 -10.43 -0.48
N THR A 180 22.61 -10.12 -1.74
CA THR A 180 23.69 -9.25 -2.19
C THR A 180 23.49 -7.82 -1.67
N TYR A 181 24.55 -7.01 -1.75
CA TYR A 181 24.54 -5.60 -1.33
C TYR A 181 24.09 -5.40 0.12
N GLY A 182 24.60 -6.23 1.04
CA GLY A 182 24.29 -6.09 2.46
C GLY A 182 22.81 -6.30 2.82
N SER A 183 22.02 -6.88 1.92
CA SER A 183 20.59 -7.11 2.16
C SER A 183 20.41 -8.17 3.25
N ASN A 184 19.77 -7.75 4.34
CA ASN A 184 19.39 -8.61 5.46
C ASN A 184 17.95 -8.30 5.86
N ARG A 185 17.14 -9.35 6.01
CA ARG A 185 15.74 -9.20 6.38
C ARG A 185 15.34 -10.29 7.39
N VAL A 186 14.82 -9.84 8.53
CA VAL A 186 14.19 -10.71 9.53
C VAL A 186 12.70 -10.39 9.55
N THR A 187 11.86 -11.42 9.54
CA THR A 187 10.41 -11.26 9.66
C THR A 187 9.82 -12.18 10.72
N ALA A 188 8.72 -11.76 11.32
CA ALA A 188 7.90 -12.56 12.20
C ALA A 188 6.41 -12.36 11.87
N ASP A 189 5.69 -13.46 11.77
CA ASP A 189 4.22 -13.51 11.64
C ASP A 189 3.70 -14.47 12.70
N VAL A 190 2.98 -13.97 13.68
CA VAL A 190 2.49 -14.77 14.82
C VAL A 190 1.00 -14.52 15.02
N ASN A 191 0.20 -15.59 14.96
CA ASN A 191 -1.22 -15.57 15.23
C ASN A 191 -1.53 -16.24 16.57
N LEU A 192 -2.17 -15.51 17.47
CA LEU A 192 -2.44 -15.89 18.85
C LEU A 192 -3.96 -15.85 19.10
N PRO A 193 -4.65 -16.97 19.13
CA PRO A 193 -6.00 -17.02 19.69
C PRO A 193 -5.93 -16.78 21.21
N LEU A 194 -6.60 -15.74 21.69
CA LEU A 194 -6.65 -15.41 23.12
C LEU A 194 -7.73 -16.23 23.84
N ASN A 195 -8.84 -16.45 23.15
CA ASN A 195 -9.97 -17.28 23.55
C ASN A 195 -10.86 -17.56 22.33
N GLU A 196 -11.99 -18.23 22.52
CA GLU A 196 -12.93 -18.59 21.44
C GLU A 196 -13.48 -17.37 20.65
N LYS A 197 -13.44 -16.15 21.24
CA LYS A 197 -13.99 -14.92 20.67
C LYS A 197 -12.94 -13.93 20.20
N ALA A 198 -11.71 -14.04 20.66
CA ALA A 198 -10.67 -13.06 20.42
C ALA A 198 -9.38 -13.70 19.91
N ALA A 199 -8.80 -13.11 18.89
CA ALA A 199 -7.50 -13.46 18.36
C ALA A 199 -6.70 -12.22 18.00
N VAL A 200 -5.39 -12.27 18.17
CA VAL A 200 -4.41 -11.24 17.81
C VAL A 200 -3.46 -11.82 16.78
N ARG A 201 -3.04 -11.02 15.82
CA ARG A 201 -1.95 -11.36 14.91
C ARG A 201 -0.91 -10.24 14.92
N LEU A 202 0.35 -10.61 14.96
CA LEU A 202 1.49 -9.71 14.98
C LEU A 202 2.36 -10.00 13.75
N ASN A 203 2.49 -9.03 12.87
CA ASN A 203 3.42 -9.09 11.75
C ASN A 203 4.53 -8.06 11.98
N SER A 204 5.79 -8.44 11.80
CA SER A 204 6.93 -7.55 11.95
C SER A 204 8.02 -7.88 10.94
N ALA A 205 8.73 -6.85 10.50
CA ALA A 205 9.90 -6.98 9.65
C ALA A 205 10.97 -5.95 10.01
N TYR A 206 12.22 -6.35 9.92
CA TYR A 206 13.37 -5.45 9.94
C TYR A 206 14.22 -5.75 8.72
N THR A 207 14.50 -4.73 7.92
CA THR A 207 15.25 -4.87 6.67
C THR A 207 16.36 -3.84 6.63
N THR A 208 17.57 -4.28 6.25
CA THR A 208 18.68 -3.42 5.90
C THR A 208 19.17 -3.81 4.51
N GLU A 209 19.46 -2.84 3.68
CA GLU A 209 20.00 -3.06 2.35
C GLU A 209 20.86 -1.87 1.90
N GLU A 210 21.84 -2.13 1.07
CA GLU A 210 22.67 -1.14 0.40
C GLU A 210 22.35 -1.15 -1.10
N SER A 211 22.75 -0.09 -1.80
CA SER A 211 22.61 -0.02 -3.25
C SER A 211 23.71 -0.84 -3.95
N PHE A 212 23.43 -1.33 -5.16
CA PHE A 212 24.45 -1.81 -6.08
C PHE A 212 25.31 -0.67 -6.66
N GLN A 213 24.87 0.57 -6.47
CA GLN A 213 25.57 1.79 -6.88
C GLN A 213 26.58 2.24 -5.80
N ASP A 214 27.34 3.26 -6.11
CA ASP A 214 28.40 3.81 -5.26
C ASP A 214 27.91 4.39 -3.92
N ALA A 215 26.65 4.81 -3.84
CA ALA A 215 25.95 5.18 -2.61
C ALA A 215 24.47 4.80 -2.69
N GLY A 216 23.83 4.77 -1.53
CA GLY A 216 22.43 4.42 -1.34
C GLY A 216 22.28 3.30 -0.31
N PHE A 217 21.26 3.42 0.53
CA PHE A 217 20.86 2.41 1.49
C PHE A 217 19.42 2.58 1.91
N SER A 218 18.83 1.55 2.51
CA SER A 218 17.53 1.59 3.15
C SER A 218 17.54 0.74 4.43
N ASN A 219 17.11 1.33 5.55
CA ASN A 219 16.92 0.67 6.83
C ASN A 219 15.46 0.85 7.24
N ALA A 220 14.70 -0.24 7.23
CA ALA A 220 13.27 -0.22 7.46
C ALA A 220 12.86 -1.11 8.65
N PHE A 221 11.92 -0.62 9.44
CA PHE A 221 11.22 -1.36 10.47
C PHE A 221 9.72 -1.27 10.24
N PHE A 222 9.07 -2.43 10.24
CA PHE A 222 7.63 -2.58 10.09
C PHE A 222 7.05 -3.38 11.27
N PHE A 223 5.92 -2.92 11.80
CA PHE A 223 5.18 -3.62 12.86
C PHE A 223 3.68 -3.42 12.68
N ALA A 224 2.93 -4.50 12.56
CA ALA A 224 1.49 -4.50 12.29
C ALA A 224 0.74 -5.45 13.23
N PRO A 225 0.35 -4.97 14.42
CA PRO A 225 -0.57 -5.68 15.29
C PRO A 225 -2.01 -5.54 14.80
N SER A 226 -2.76 -6.64 14.83
CA SER A 226 -4.18 -6.69 14.51
C SER A 226 -4.96 -7.51 15.52
N LEU A 227 -6.24 -7.17 15.70
CA LEU A 227 -7.17 -7.80 16.63
C LEU A 227 -8.48 -8.12 15.91
N LYS A 228 -8.98 -9.34 16.12
CA LYS A 228 -10.36 -9.73 15.83
C LYS A 228 -11.05 -10.05 17.15
N TYR A 229 -12.23 -9.47 17.38
CA TYR A 229 -13.03 -9.72 18.57
C TYR A 229 -14.50 -9.94 18.20
N GLU A 230 -14.98 -11.16 18.43
CA GLU A 230 -16.39 -11.57 18.26
C GLU A 230 -17.13 -11.37 19.56
N VAL A 231 -17.82 -10.21 19.72
CA VAL A 231 -18.58 -9.89 20.93
C VAL A 231 -19.68 -10.93 21.16
N ASN A 232 -20.38 -11.25 20.08
CA ASN A 232 -21.43 -12.28 20.02
C ASN A 232 -21.63 -12.70 18.55
N ASP A 233 -22.62 -13.57 18.29
CA ASP A 233 -22.92 -14.10 16.95
C ASP A 233 -23.28 -13.03 15.89
N LYS A 234 -23.61 -11.81 16.35
CA LYS A 234 -24.01 -10.70 15.47
C LYS A 234 -22.96 -9.62 15.30
N LEU A 235 -22.07 -9.40 16.29
CA LEU A 235 -21.16 -8.27 16.30
C LEU A 235 -19.70 -8.73 16.35
N THR A 236 -18.93 -8.33 15.36
CA THR A 236 -17.49 -8.55 15.27
C THR A 236 -16.76 -7.23 15.07
N PHE A 237 -15.69 -7.01 15.83
CA PHE A 237 -14.73 -5.95 15.64
C PHE A 237 -13.46 -6.48 15.00
N LEU A 238 -12.91 -5.70 14.05
CA LEU A 238 -11.59 -5.89 13.47
C LEU A 238 -10.81 -4.60 13.67
N VAL A 239 -9.59 -4.69 14.16
CA VAL A 239 -8.67 -3.57 14.30
C VAL A 239 -7.36 -3.97 13.64
N ASN A 240 -6.91 -3.18 12.68
CA ASN A 240 -5.62 -3.34 12.03
C ASN A 240 -4.81 -2.07 12.25
N THR A 241 -3.54 -2.22 12.61
CA THR A 241 -2.62 -1.09 12.73
C THR A 241 -1.31 -1.43 12.04
N GLU A 242 -0.65 -0.42 11.49
CA GLU A 242 0.65 -0.56 10.84
C GLU A 242 1.54 0.62 11.24
N PHE A 243 2.73 0.31 11.71
CA PHE A 243 3.81 1.24 12.00
C PHE A 243 4.95 0.95 11.03
N TYR A 244 5.38 1.94 10.28
CA TYR A 244 6.52 1.83 9.40
C TYR A 244 7.48 2.98 9.65
N LYS A 245 8.75 2.66 9.74
CA LYS A 245 9.84 3.62 9.83
C LYS A 245 10.92 3.24 8.84
N ASN A 246 11.33 4.19 8.00
CA ASN A 246 12.43 4.01 7.07
C ASN A 246 13.38 5.20 7.12
N THR A 247 14.68 4.90 7.11
CA THR A 247 15.76 5.86 6.84
C THR A 247 16.50 5.36 5.62
N SER A 248 16.60 6.18 4.58
CA SER A 248 17.24 5.80 3.33
C SER A 248 18.00 6.96 2.69
N ALA A 249 19.02 6.63 1.93
CA ALA A 249 19.60 7.52 0.93
C ALA A 249 19.27 6.92 -0.45
N LYS A 250 18.56 7.68 -1.27
CA LYS A 250 18.11 7.20 -2.59
C LYS A 250 18.91 7.87 -3.69
N GLN A 251 19.10 7.13 -4.79
CA GLN A 251 19.72 7.66 -6.01
C GLN A 251 18.97 8.88 -6.55
N SER A 252 19.71 9.77 -7.23
CA SER A 252 19.09 10.91 -7.90
C SER A 252 18.24 10.45 -9.08
N MET A 253 17.03 10.99 -9.17
CA MET A 253 16.22 10.86 -10.39
C MET A 253 16.80 11.77 -11.47
N ILE A 254 16.83 11.32 -12.72
CA ILE A 254 17.32 12.09 -13.88
C ILE A 254 16.13 12.50 -14.73
N PHE A 255 15.95 13.82 -14.92
CA PHE A 255 14.91 14.37 -15.79
C PHE A 255 15.54 14.86 -17.10
N LEU A 256 15.09 14.28 -18.21
CA LEU A 256 15.50 14.68 -19.54
C LEU A 256 14.63 15.84 -20.04
N SER A 257 15.21 16.75 -20.82
CA SER A 257 14.47 17.86 -21.44
C SER A 257 13.35 17.34 -22.34
N ARG A 258 12.20 17.97 -22.26
CA ARG A 258 11.06 17.74 -23.17
C ARG A 258 10.95 18.80 -24.26
N TYR A 259 11.75 19.88 -24.18
CA TYR A 259 11.60 21.07 -24.96
C TYR A 259 12.82 21.35 -25.85
N ALA A 260 13.95 20.74 -25.57
CA ALA A 260 15.17 20.87 -26.33
C ALA A 260 15.69 19.50 -26.77
N PRO A 261 16.37 19.40 -27.91
CA PRO A 261 17.06 18.18 -28.30
C PRO A 261 18.07 17.76 -27.22
N LEU A 262 18.15 16.47 -26.95
CA LEU A 262 19.19 15.89 -26.11
C LEU A 262 20.50 15.90 -26.92
N SER A 263 21.64 16.05 -26.27
CA SER A 263 22.94 15.94 -26.94
C SER A 263 23.44 14.51 -27.09
N PHE A 264 22.64 13.56 -26.68
CA PHE A 264 22.90 12.12 -26.86
C PHE A 264 21.70 11.47 -27.53
N ASP A 265 21.95 10.43 -28.33
CA ASP A 265 21.00 9.73 -29.17
C ASP A 265 20.79 8.26 -28.74
N SER A 266 21.50 7.82 -27.72
CA SER A 266 21.43 6.44 -27.23
C SER A 266 21.51 6.37 -25.71
N MET A 267 21.05 5.25 -25.15
CA MET A 267 21.14 4.97 -23.69
C MET A 267 22.52 4.53 -23.23
N GLU A 268 23.49 4.36 -24.14
CA GLU A 268 24.85 3.90 -23.80
C GLU A 268 25.55 4.78 -22.75
N LEU A 269 25.27 6.09 -22.80
CA LEU A 269 25.79 7.03 -21.83
C LEU A 269 25.33 6.70 -20.39
N PHE A 270 24.08 6.31 -20.23
CA PHE A 270 23.52 5.90 -18.93
C PHE A 270 24.05 4.53 -18.54
N ASP A 271 24.18 3.61 -19.46
CA ASP A 271 24.72 2.26 -19.20
C ASP A 271 26.17 2.32 -18.69
N ARG A 272 26.97 3.25 -19.18
CA ARG A 272 28.34 3.47 -18.65
C ARG A 272 28.34 4.01 -17.22
N ASN A 273 27.30 4.73 -16.84
CA ASN A 273 27.16 5.37 -15.53
C ASN A 273 26.22 4.61 -14.56
N TYR A 274 25.77 3.39 -14.90
CA TYR A 274 24.73 2.68 -14.12
C TYR A 274 25.10 2.42 -12.64
N LYS A 275 26.40 2.41 -12.32
CA LYS A 275 26.91 2.25 -10.94
C LYS A 275 26.97 3.57 -10.15
N ARG A 276 26.65 4.71 -10.76
CA ARG A 276 26.68 6.01 -10.10
C ARG A 276 25.28 6.36 -9.59
N SER A 277 25.15 6.61 -8.32
CA SER A 277 23.89 7.02 -7.67
C SER A 277 23.64 8.51 -7.74
N PHE A 278 24.72 9.30 -7.94
CA PHE A 278 24.71 10.77 -7.89
C PHE A 278 24.21 11.33 -6.56
N THR A 279 24.32 10.57 -5.48
CA THR A 279 23.99 10.92 -4.12
C THR A 279 25.13 10.56 -3.15
N SER A 280 24.89 10.75 -1.86
CA SER A 280 25.73 10.17 -0.80
C SER A 280 24.89 9.63 0.33
N ASN A 281 25.49 8.80 1.18
CA ASN A 281 24.83 8.24 2.36
C ASN A 281 24.61 9.29 3.48
N ASP A 282 25.17 10.49 3.36
CA ASP A 282 24.92 11.61 4.26
C ASP A 282 23.57 12.30 3.98
N LEU A 283 23.06 12.21 2.74
CA LEU A 283 21.83 12.86 2.31
C LEU A 283 20.64 11.91 2.50
N THR A 284 20.21 11.77 3.75
CA THR A 284 19.15 10.83 4.12
C THR A 284 17.76 11.42 4.07
N MET A 285 16.77 10.56 3.82
CA MET A 285 15.34 10.80 3.95
C MET A 285 14.78 9.86 5.01
N ASN A 286 14.04 10.42 5.96
CA ASN A 286 13.30 9.69 6.99
C ASN A 286 11.81 9.69 6.63
N ASN A 287 11.22 8.52 6.52
CA ASN A 287 9.81 8.32 6.25
C ASN A 287 9.20 7.46 7.36
N ASN A 288 8.22 8.03 8.06
CA ASN A 288 7.47 7.32 9.08
C ASN A 288 6.00 7.27 8.67
N SER A 289 5.34 6.15 8.80
CA SER A 289 3.90 6.06 8.61
C SER A 289 3.22 5.31 9.75
N PHE A 290 1.99 5.71 10.01
CA PHE A 290 1.07 5.05 10.91
C PHE A 290 -0.28 4.94 10.22
N ASN A 291 -0.79 3.72 10.08
CA ASN A 291 -2.11 3.43 9.55
C ASN A 291 -2.90 2.66 10.60
N MET A 292 -4.16 3.03 10.79
CA MET A 292 -5.10 2.35 11.66
C MET A 292 -6.44 2.21 10.96
N GLN A 293 -6.99 1.02 10.98
CA GLN A 293 -8.32 0.72 10.47
C GLN A 293 -9.11 -0.04 11.52
N MET A 294 -10.30 0.44 11.84
CA MET A 294 -11.25 -0.19 12.73
C MET A 294 -12.52 -0.52 11.95
N GLN A 295 -13.03 -1.71 12.13
CA GLN A 295 -14.24 -2.17 11.46
C GLN A 295 -15.18 -2.83 12.47
N ALA A 296 -16.45 -2.42 12.45
CA ALA A 296 -17.52 -3.08 13.15
C ALA A 296 -18.47 -3.74 12.13
N LEU A 297 -18.62 -5.04 12.21
CA LEU A 297 -19.53 -5.84 11.40
C LEU A 297 -20.70 -6.27 12.27
N TYR A 298 -21.90 -5.81 11.92
CA TYR A 298 -23.12 -6.17 12.66
C TYR A 298 -24.14 -6.85 11.74
N LYS A 299 -24.47 -8.10 12.03
CA LYS A 299 -25.51 -8.86 11.32
C LYS A 299 -26.89 -8.34 11.73
N LEU A 300 -27.50 -7.53 10.87
CA LEU A 300 -28.87 -7.01 11.06
C LEU A 300 -29.89 -8.14 10.94
N SER A 301 -29.67 -9.05 9.99
CA SER A 301 -30.48 -10.24 9.76
C SER A 301 -29.62 -11.32 9.08
N ASN A 302 -30.21 -12.43 8.67
CA ASN A 302 -29.51 -13.47 7.91
C ASN A 302 -29.05 -12.97 6.53
N ASN A 303 -29.70 -11.93 5.99
CA ASN A 303 -29.46 -11.43 4.63
C ASN A 303 -28.79 -10.06 4.62
N TRP A 304 -28.65 -9.38 5.77
CA TRP A 304 -28.15 -8.01 5.84
C TRP A 304 -27.08 -7.83 6.90
N THR A 305 -26.00 -7.20 6.51
CA THR A 305 -24.89 -6.81 7.39
C THR A 305 -24.69 -5.29 7.32
N SER A 306 -24.59 -4.66 8.47
CA SER A 306 -24.09 -3.30 8.64
C SER A 306 -22.60 -3.36 8.87
N GLN A 307 -21.84 -2.55 8.15
CA GLN A 307 -20.40 -2.41 8.29
C GLN A 307 -20.06 -0.94 8.51
N THR A 308 -19.53 -0.62 9.68
CA THR A 308 -18.97 0.69 9.98
C THR A 308 -17.46 0.59 9.94
N VAL A 309 -16.80 1.50 9.24
CA VAL A 309 -15.33 1.53 9.10
C VAL A 309 -14.81 2.91 9.48
N LEU A 310 -13.74 2.92 10.24
CA LEU A 310 -12.91 4.10 10.52
C LEU A 310 -11.49 3.80 10.09
N SER A 311 -10.92 4.61 9.21
CA SER A 311 -9.51 4.57 8.84
C SER A 311 -8.83 5.90 9.16
N LYS A 312 -7.61 5.82 9.68
CA LYS A 312 -6.76 6.99 9.91
C LYS A 312 -5.33 6.66 9.51
N SER A 313 -4.75 7.52 8.67
CA SER A 313 -3.37 7.38 8.24
C SER A 313 -2.59 8.67 8.51
N THR A 314 -1.31 8.51 8.81
CA THR A 314 -0.37 9.62 8.95
C THR A 314 0.95 9.20 8.34
N THR A 315 1.51 10.04 7.47
CA THR A 315 2.88 9.88 6.99
C THR A 315 3.67 11.14 7.32
N LYS A 316 4.89 10.96 7.81
CA LYS A 316 5.82 12.05 8.09
C LYS A 316 7.10 11.84 7.29
N THR A 317 7.53 12.89 6.59
CA THR A 317 8.76 12.92 5.81
C THR A 317 9.66 14.01 6.34
N ASN A 318 10.94 13.70 6.50
CA ASN A 318 11.98 14.68 6.80
C ASN A 318 13.31 14.22 6.18
N GLY A 319 13.95 15.08 5.40
CA GLY A 319 15.26 14.81 4.82
C GLY A 319 15.47 15.40 3.43
N TYR A 320 16.53 14.95 2.78
CA TYR A 320 16.99 15.54 1.53
C TYR A 320 16.41 14.80 0.33
N TYR A 321 15.95 15.57 -0.65
CA TYR A 321 15.59 15.09 -1.97
C TYR A 321 16.33 15.88 -3.02
N HIS A 322 16.86 15.19 -4.03
CA HIS A 322 17.61 15.78 -5.12
C HIS A 322 17.28 15.08 -6.45
N TYR A 323 17.46 15.81 -7.52
CA TYR A 323 17.32 15.28 -8.86
C TYR A 323 18.32 15.99 -9.81
N LEU A 324 18.61 15.36 -10.92
CA LEU A 324 19.40 15.89 -12.01
C LEU A 324 18.45 16.37 -13.12
N TRP A 325 18.66 17.59 -13.57
CA TRP A 325 17.92 18.19 -14.66
C TRP A 325 18.82 18.41 -15.86
N ASP A 326 18.37 17.97 -17.05
CA ASP A 326 19.07 18.20 -18.30
C ASP A 326 19.25 19.70 -18.58
N SER A 327 20.50 20.14 -18.70
CA SER A 327 20.88 21.54 -18.88
C SER A 327 20.80 22.01 -20.34
N ALA A 328 20.28 21.22 -21.27
CA ALA A 328 20.15 21.49 -22.70
C ALA A 328 21.48 21.58 -23.48
N ASN A 329 22.65 21.52 -22.85
CA ASN A 329 23.95 21.32 -23.49
C ASN A 329 24.40 19.85 -23.52
N GLY A 330 23.55 18.98 -23.02
CA GLY A 330 23.37 17.57 -23.26
C GLY A 330 24.29 16.61 -22.53
N ASP A 331 25.47 16.96 -22.12
CA ASP A 331 26.33 16.11 -21.31
C ASP A 331 26.41 16.57 -19.85
N GLU A 332 25.86 17.75 -19.54
CA GLU A 332 25.78 18.28 -18.18
C GLU A 332 24.32 18.33 -17.68
N PHE A 333 24.16 17.85 -16.46
CA PHE A 333 22.91 17.90 -15.71
C PHE A 333 23.09 18.81 -14.50
N THR A 334 22.17 19.76 -14.31
CA THR A 334 22.14 20.57 -13.09
C THR A 334 21.51 19.75 -11.98
N ARG A 335 22.21 19.58 -10.84
CA ARG A 335 21.60 19.01 -9.64
C ARG A 335 20.77 20.09 -8.94
N PHE A 336 19.54 19.73 -8.60
CA PHE A 336 18.69 20.48 -7.68
C PHE A 336 18.50 19.70 -6.41
N ILE A 337 18.55 20.40 -5.27
CA ILE A 337 18.34 19.81 -3.94
C ILE A 337 17.34 20.63 -3.13
N SER A 338 16.58 19.95 -2.30
CA SER A 338 15.70 20.54 -1.30
C SER A 338 15.69 19.66 -0.05
N LYS A 339 15.33 20.25 1.08
CA LYS A 339 15.07 19.53 2.32
C LYS A 339 13.56 19.50 2.56
N ALA A 340 12.98 18.33 2.48
CA ALA A 340 11.56 18.11 2.77
C ALA A 340 11.34 18.06 4.27
N ASP A 341 10.24 18.66 4.74
CA ASP A 341 9.70 18.48 6.10
C ASP A 341 8.18 18.60 5.99
N GLY A 342 7.47 17.52 6.27
CA GLY A 342 6.03 17.57 6.12
C GLY A 342 5.31 16.38 6.72
N THR A 343 3.99 16.54 6.87
CA THR A 343 3.12 15.50 7.39
C THR A 343 1.83 15.45 6.58
N PHE A 344 1.42 14.27 6.19
CA PHE A 344 0.18 14.04 5.50
C PHE A 344 -0.74 13.16 6.36
N TYR A 345 -1.96 13.62 6.55
CA TYR A 345 -3.00 12.94 7.33
C TYR A 345 -4.16 12.56 6.43
N THR A 346 -4.77 11.39 6.69
CA THR A 346 -6.10 11.07 6.15
C THR A 346 -7.00 10.53 7.25
N THR A 347 -8.29 10.76 7.07
CA THR A 347 -9.36 10.15 7.84
C THR A 347 -10.45 9.70 6.87
N ASP A 348 -10.91 8.46 6.99
CA ASP A 348 -12.00 7.90 6.19
C ASP A 348 -13.00 7.23 7.12
N ILE A 349 -14.27 7.58 6.98
CA ILE A 349 -15.37 7.00 7.76
C ILE A 349 -16.42 6.51 6.79
N GLN A 350 -16.70 5.22 6.82
CA GLN A 350 -17.69 4.60 5.94
C GLN A 350 -18.77 3.88 6.74
N GLN A 351 -19.99 3.99 6.26
CA GLN A 351 -21.11 3.17 6.70
C GLN A 351 -21.68 2.43 5.49
N ASN A 352 -21.61 1.11 5.51
CA ASN A 352 -22.12 0.24 4.46
C ASN A 352 -23.27 -0.63 4.97
N PHE A 353 -24.28 -0.81 4.15
CA PHE A 353 -25.32 -1.80 4.31
C PHE A 353 -25.22 -2.81 3.16
N ILE A 354 -24.88 -4.05 3.51
CA ILE A 354 -24.56 -5.12 2.56
C ILE A 354 -25.67 -6.16 2.64
N GLY A 355 -26.36 -6.35 1.52
CA GLY A 355 -27.44 -7.33 1.37
C GLY A 355 -27.06 -8.50 0.45
N ASP A 356 -27.47 -9.71 0.80
CA ASP A 356 -27.44 -10.91 -0.05
C ASP A 356 -28.75 -11.66 0.13
N PHE A 357 -29.65 -11.49 -0.83
CA PHE A 357 -31.01 -11.95 -0.75
C PHE A 357 -31.56 -12.40 -2.12
N LYS A 358 -32.76 -12.95 -2.14
CA LYS A 358 -33.40 -13.35 -3.40
C LYS A 358 -34.58 -12.44 -3.74
N ILE A 359 -34.72 -12.13 -5.03
CA ILE A 359 -35.89 -11.52 -5.64
C ILE A 359 -36.50 -12.59 -6.54
N GLY A 360 -37.55 -13.24 -6.08
CA GLY A 360 -38.07 -14.47 -6.70
C GLY A 360 -36.98 -15.57 -6.67
N ASN A 361 -36.59 -16.09 -7.82
CA ASN A 361 -35.53 -17.08 -7.95
C ASN A 361 -34.13 -16.47 -8.22
N MET A 362 -34.05 -15.18 -8.41
CA MET A 362 -32.79 -14.49 -8.73
C MET A 362 -32.07 -14.09 -7.44
N ARG A 363 -30.78 -14.38 -7.34
CA ARG A 363 -29.92 -13.90 -6.24
C ARG A 363 -29.57 -12.45 -6.49
N ASN A 364 -29.76 -11.61 -5.48
CA ASN A 364 -29.42 -10.20 -5.50
C ASN A 364 -28.43 -9.88 -4.40
N ARG A 365 -27.37 -9.14 -4.75
CA ARG A 365 -26.35 -8.64 -3.81
C ARG A 365 -26.25 -7.15 -3.98
N LEU A 366 -26.47 -6.43 -2.88
CA LEU A 366 -26.53 -4.98 -2.87
C LEU A 366 -25.60 -4.43 -1.80
N VAL A 367 -24.89 -3.36 -2.11
CA VAL A 367 -24.26 -2.49 -1.13
C VAL A 367 -24.77 -1.07 -1.32
N ALA A 368 -25.20 -0.45 -0.22
CA ALA A 368 -25.47 0.98 -0.15
C ALA A 368 -24.57 1.58 0.93
N GLY A 369 -23.92 2.69 0.66
CA GLY A 369 -22.95 3.27 1.57
C GLY A 369 -22.92 4.78 1.58
N LEU A 370 -22.48 5.29 2.73
CA LEU A 370 -22.05 6.67 2.94
C LEU A 370 -20.56 6.68 3.25
N ASP A 371 -19.86 7.69 2.78
CA ASP A 371 -18.41 7.79 2.90
C ASP A 371 -18.02 9.26 3.15
N TYR A 372 -17.20 9.48 4.16
CA TYR A 372 -16.56 10.75 4.46
C TYR A 372 -15.05 10.57 4.44
N TYR A 373 -14.39 11.22 3.50
CA TYR A 373 -12.95 11.26 3.39
C TYR A 373 -12.41 12.67 3.62
N ASN A 374 -11.40 12.78 4.48
CA ASN A 374 -10.66 14.01 4.71
C ASN A 374 -9.17 13.75 4.57
N SER A 375 -8.48 14.62 3.86
CA SER A 375 -7.02 14.63 3.81
C SER A 375 -6.47 16.01 4.11
N ARG A 376 -5.29 16.04 4.78
CA ARG A 376 -4.59 17.26 5.16
C ARG A 376 -3.09 17.08 4.97
N LEU A 377 -2.52 17.86 4.07
CA LEU A 377 -1.10 17.90 3.79
C LEU A 377 -0.50 19.17 4.40
N LEU A 378 0.37 19.00 5.37
CA LEU A 378 1.22 20.05 5.92
C LEU A 378 2.59 19.91 5.29
N ASN A 379 3.04 20.93 4.59
CA ASN A 379 4.30 20.91 3.88
C ASN A 379 5.15 22.11 4.33
N GLY A 380 6.36 21.82 4.73
CA GLY A 380 7.40 22.78 5.08
C GLY A 380 8.70 22.36 4.43
N GLY A 381 9.79 23.00 4.79
CA GLY A 381 11.09 22.70 4.26
C GLY A 381 11.63 23.81 3.37
N THR A 382 12.56 23.47 2.49
CA THR A 382 13.25 24.44 1.65
C THR A 382 12.68 24.47 0.23
N GLY A 383 12.88 25.59 -0.48
CA GLY A 383 12.78 25.63 -1.92
C GLY A 383 13.85 24.77 -2.59
N TRP A 384 13.82 24.72 -3.91
CA TRP A 384 14.83 24.05 -4.73
C TRP A 384 16.02 24.97 -4.94
N VAL A 385 17.22 24.46 -4.66
CA VAL A 385 18.48 25.17 -4.85
C VAL A 385 19.36 24.37 -5.80
N ALA A 386 20.01 25.04 -6.73
CA ALA A 386 21.01 24.43 -7.61
C ALA A 386 22.22 24.01 -6.78
N ASN A 387 22.66 22.76 -6.96
CA ASN A 387 23.76 22.14 -6.20
C ASN A 387 24.77 21.48 -7.15
N GLY A 388 25.43 22.33 -7.96
CA GLY A 388 26.44 21.88 -8.91
C GLY A 388 25.88 21.20 -10.16
N THR A 389 26.82 20.71 -10.98
CA THR A 389 26.55 20.01 -12.23
C THR A 389 27.17 18.62 -12.22
N VAL A 390 26.59 17.72 -12.99
CA VAL A 390 27.06 16.36 -13.21
C VAL A 390 27.24 16.15 -14.70
N SER A 391 28.43 15.74 -15.15
CA SER A 391 28.66 15.26 -16.50
C SER A 391 28.69 13.73 -16.53
N LEU A 392 27.88 13.14 -17.41
CA LEU A 392 27.89 11.70 -17.65
C LEU A 392 29.02 11.28 -18.59
N VAL A 393 29.57 12.20 -19.39
CA VAL A 393 30.63 11.92 -20.37
C VAL A 393 32.00 11.85 -19.70
N ASN A 394 32.37 12.88 -18.95
CA ASN A 394 33.69 12.97 -18.31
C ASN A 394 33.69 12.53 -16.82
N GLY A 395 32.50 12.26 -16.26
CA GLY A 395 32.36 11.75 -14.90
C GLY A 395 32.48 12.82 -13.80
N THR A 396 32.56 14.11 -14.14
CA THR A 396 32.66 15.17 -13.11
C THR A 396 31.36 15.34 -12.35
N ASP A 397 31.48 15.67 -11.07
CA ASP A 397 30.39 16.02 -10.16
C ASP A 397 30.89 17.15 -9.25
N THR A 398 30.28 18.33 -9.36
CA THR A 398 30.64 19.52 -8.60
C THR A 398 29.70 19.79 -7.42
N GLY A 399 28.74 18.89 -7.16
CA GLY A 399 27.75 19.07 -6.12
C GLY A 399 28.28 18.87 -4.70
N ILE A 400 27.63 19.51 -3.75
CA ILE A 400 27.89 19.35 -2.32
C ILE A 400 27.01 18.21 -1.81
N LEU A 401 27.60 17.08 -1.45
CA LEU A 401 26.91 15.84 -1.07
C LEU A 401 27.09 15.47 0.41
N THR A 402 27.60 16.39 1.24
CA THR A 402 27.64 16.22 2.70
C THR A 402 26.45 16.90 3.35
N GLN A 403 25.94 16.36 4.44
CA GLN A 403 24.82 16.94 5.19
C GLN A 403 25.11 18.39 5.59
N ALA A 404 26.24 18.64 6.23
CA ALA A 404 26.63 19.96 6.72
C ALA A 404 26.75 21.02 5.59
N GLY A 405 27.40 20.64 4.48
CA GLY A 405 27.53 21.52 3.31
C GLY A 405 26.20 21.79 2.63
N THR A 406 25.34 20.80 2.54
CA THR A 406 24.00 20.94 1.96
C THR A 406 23.11 21.81 2.86
N ASP A 407 23.13 21.66 4.18
CA ASP A 407 22.38 22.52 5.11
C ASP A 407 22.85 23.97 5.01
N ALA A 408 24.17 24.19 4.84
CA ALA A 408 24.71 25.54 4.63
C ALA A 408 24.22 26.13 3.27
N LEU A 409 24.20 25.33 2.21
CA LEU A 409 23.68 25.72 0.89
C LEU A 409 22.19 26.09 0.94
N LEU A 410 21.41 25.34 1.73
CA LEU A 410 19.96 25.52 1.86
C LEU A 410 19.58 26.65 2.86
N THR A 411 20.57 27.27 3.53
CA THR A 411 20.30 28.37 4.46
C THR A 411 19.61 29.53 3.73
N GLY A 412 18.49 30.01 4.27
CA GLY A 412 17.70 31.09 3.67
C GLY A 412 16.74 30.66 2.54
N SER A 413 16.74 29.38 2.14
CA SER A 413 15.84 28.86 1.09
C SER A 413 14.52 28.29 1.62
N PHE A 414 14.15 28.57 2.87
CA PHE A 414 12.88 28.12 3.45
C PHE A 414 11.69 28.60 2.61
N ALA A 415 10.88 27.67 2.12
CA ALA A 415 9.77 27.96 1.22
C ALA A 415 8.48 28.41 1.92
N GLY A 416 8.48 28.41 3.25
CA GLY A 416 7.29 28.65 4.05
C GLY A 416 6.51 27.37 4.34
N ASN A 417 5.56 27.47 5.26
CA ASN A 417 4.63 26.39 5.55
C ASN A 417 3.40 26.53 4.67
N THR A 418 3.03 25.44 4.02
CA THR A 418 1.79 25.35 3.24
C THR A 418 0.89 24.28 3.80
N GLU A 419 -0.41 24.48 3.68
CA GLU A 419 -1.43 23.51 4.06
C GLU A 419 -2.39 23.32 2.89
N ALA A 420 -2.66 22.05 2.55
CA ALA A 420 -3.70 21.68 1.61
C ALA A 420 -4.65 20.72 2.31
N THR A 421 -5.96 20.96 2.19
CA THR A 421 -7.00 20.11 2.73
C THR A 421 -7.97 19.71 1.63
N GLN A 422 -8.50 18.49 1.73
CA GLN A 422 -9.56 18.02 0.85
C GLN A 422 -10.58 17.27 1.71
N GLU A 423 -11.85 17.60 1.51
CA GLU A 423 -12.98 16.89 2.11
C GLU A 423 -13.87 16.34 1.00
N ILE A 424 -14.31 15.10 1.16
CA ILE A 424 -15.19 14.43 0.21
C ILE A 424 -16.30 13.76 1.00
N MET A 425 -17.55 14.09 0.68
CA MET A 425 -18.74 13.42 1.18
C MET A 425 -19.37 12.64 0.05
N SER A 426 -19.69 11.39 0.27
CA SER A 426 -20.16 10.54 -0.80
C SER A 426 -21.31 9.64 -0.36
N ALA A 427 -22.19 9.36 -1.32
CA ALA A 427 -23.21 8.32 -1.22
C ALA A 427 -23.12 7.41 -2.43
N TYR A 428 -23.21 6.11 -2.23
CA TYR A 428 -23.13 5.15 -3.33
C TYR A 428 -24.04 3.96 -3.13
N VAL A 429 -24.42 3.35 -4.24
CA VAL A 429 -25.12 2.09 -4.30
C VAL A 429 -24.54 1.24 -5.44
N SER A 430 -24.41 -0.04 -5.21
CA SER A 430 -24.03 -1.02 -6.22
C SER A 430 -24.87 -2.28 -6.04
N ASP A 431 -25.45 -2.75 -7.13
CA ASP A 431 -26.32 -3.90 -7.15
C ASP A 431 -25.85 -4.93 -8.19
N VAL A 432 -25.85 -6.20 -7.83
CA VAL A 432 -25.55 -7.32 -8.72
C VAL A 432 -26.68 -8.32 -8.67
N LEU A 433 -27.41 -8.44 -9.77
CA LEU A 433 -28.49 -9.37 -9.94
C LEU A 433 -28.08 -10.55 -10.82
N ASN A 434 -28.13 -11.76 -10.27
CA ASN A 434 -28.01 -12.99 -11.04
C ASN A 434 -29.38 -13.32 -11.66
N ILE A 435 -29.58 -12.92 -12.93
CA ILE A 435 -30.81 -13.21 -13.68
C ILE A 435 -30.96 -14.71 -13.90
N THR A 436 -29.87 -15.38 -14.18
CA THR A 436 -29.75 -16.84 -14.27
C THR A 436 -28.46 -17.30 -13.59
N ASN A 437 -28.23 -18.59 -13.49
CA ASN A 437 -26.94 -19.13 -12.98
C ASN A 437 -25.73 -18.72 -13.87
N LYS A 438 -25.97 -18.30 -15.11
CA LYS A 438 -24.94 -17.92 -16.09
C LYS A 438 -24.89 -16.43 -16.38
N LEU A 439 -25.94 -15.67 -16.11
CA LEU A 439 -26.05 -14.25 -16.44
C LEU A 439 -26.17 -13.41 -15.18
N SER A 440 -25.20 -12.54 -14.93
CA SER A 440 -25.20 -11.51 -13.90
C SER A 440 -25.18 -10.13 -14.55
N VAL A 441 -25.95 -9.20 -14.00
CA VAL A 441 -25.94 -7.78 -14.38
C VAL A 441 -25.58 -6.95 -13.17
N MET A 442 -24.81 -5.88 -13.38
CA MET A 442 -24.41 -4.92 -12.35
C MET A 442 -24.90 -3.53 -12.74
N ALA A 443 -25.44 -2.83 -11.77
CA ALA A 443 -25.69 -1.39 -11.86
C ALA A 443 -25.16 -0.70 -10.60
N SER A 444 -24.44 0.39 -10.77
CA SER A 444 -23.86 1.13 -9.66
C SER A 444 -23.90 2.62 -9.92
N LEU A 445 -24.04 3.40 -8.86
CA LEU A 445 -24.06 4.86 -8.89
C LEU A 445 -23.35 5.39 -7.66
N ARG A 446 -22.51 6.41 -7.85
CA ARG A 446 -21.89 7.18 -6.78
C ARG A 446 -22.09 8.66 -7.02
N LEU A 447 -22.36 9.39 -5.96
CA LEU A 447 -22.40 10.83 -5.88
C LEU A 447 -21.30 11.28 -4.92
N ASP A 448 -20.41 12.15 -5.37
CA ASP A 448 -19.36 12.77 -4.57
C ASP A 448 -19.56 14.27 -4.52
N TYR A 449 -19.43 14.86 -3.34
CA TYR A 449 -19.28 16.28 -3.11
C TYR A 449 -17.87 16.56 -2.63
N PHE A 450 -17.12 17.36 -3.39
CA PHE A 450 -15.73 17.74 -3.11
C PHE A 450 -15.70 19.16 -2.58
N ASP A 451 -14.96 19.35 -1.49
CA ASP A 451 -14.57 20.65 -0.98
C ASP A 451 -13.05 20.63 -0.71
N GLY A 452 -12.32 21.62 -1.20
CA GLY A 452 -10.86 21.65 -1.08
C GLY A 452 -10.36 23.07 -0.81
N LYS A 453 -9.43 23.19 0.12
CA LYS A 453 -8.75 24.47 0.44
C LYS A 453 -7.29 24.35 0.08
N ALA A 454 -6.83 25.25 -0.78
CA ALA A 454 -5.45 25.37 -1.25
C ALA A 454 -4.78 24.04 -1.63
N SER A 455 -4.15 23.95 -2.76
CA SER A 455 -3.24 22.86 -3.08
C SER A 455 -1.79 23.32 -2.91
N GLN A 456 -0.85 22.38 -2.81
CA GLN A 456 0.58 22.76 -2.81
C GLN A 456 1.01 23.41 -4.15
N TRP A 457 0.17 23.33 -5.18
CA TRP A 457 0.42 23.86 -6.52
C TRP A 457 -0.50 25.03 -6.86
N ASP A 458 -1.66 25.14 -6.19
CA ASP A 458 -2.67 26.17 -6.41
C ASP A 458 -3.09 26.80 -5.08
N ALA A 459 -2.90 28.11 -4.96
CA ALA A 459 -3.32 28.87 -3.79
C ALA A 459 -4.83 29.17 -3.76
N GLU A 460 -5.58 28.80 -4.81
CA GLU A 460 -7.02 29.03 -4.89
C GLU A 460 -7.82 27.90 -4.24
N GLU A 461 -8.84 28.29 -3.48
CA GLU A 461 -9.81 27.34 -2.94
C GLU A 461 -10.57 26.65 -4.08
N THR A 462 -10.62 25.33 -4.05
CA THR A 462 -11.48 24.59 -4.95
C THR A 462 -12.92 24.77 -4.47
N LYS A 463 -13.75 25.47 -5.23
CA LYS A 463 -15.17 25.60 -4.94
C LYS A 463 -15.83 24.23 -4.95
N GLY A 464 -16.80 24.02 -4.04
CA GLY A 464 -17.54 22.77 -3.94
C GLY A 464 -17.98 22.23 -5.29
N GLN A 465 -17.62 20.99 -5.60
CA GLN A 465 -17.94 20.32 -6.87
C GLN A 465 -18.73 19.04 -6.60
N VAL A 466 -19.65 18.74 -7.49
CA VAL A 466 -20.43 17.50 -7.45
C VAL A 466 -20.03 16.64 -8.64
N ALA A 467 -19.70 15.37 -8.38
CA ALA A 467 -19.46 14.37 -9.41
C ALA A 467 -20.44 13.21 -9.29
N ILE A 468 -20.88 12.72 -10.44
CA ILE A 468 -21.78 11.56 -10.55
C ILE A 468 -21.05 10.48 -11.34
N SER A 469 -20.90 9.30 -10.77
CA SER A 469 -20.14 8.19 -11.35
C SER A 469 -21.04 6.96 -11.53
N PRO A 470 -21.72 6.80 -12.66
CA PRO A 470 -22.49 5.60 -12.96
C PRO A 470 -21.58 4.48 -13.47
N LYS A 471 -21.95 3.22 -13.22
CA LYS A 471 -21.31 2.03 -13.76
C LYS A 471 -22.35 0.97 -14.08
N PHE A 472 -22.25 0.37 -15.26
CA PHE A 472 -23.07 -0.75 -15.70
C PHE A 472 -22.17 -1.87 -16.22
N GLY A 473 -22.59 -3.10 -16.04
CA GLY A 473 -21.87 -4.25 -16.55
C GLY A 473 -22.74 -5.50 -16.59
N ALA A 474 -22.34 -6.44 -17.43
CA ALA A 474 -22.96 -7.76 -17.49
C ALA A 474 -21.86 -8.81 -17.66
N VAL A 475 -22.06 -9.96 -17.04
CA VAL A 475 -21.21 -11.12 -17.14
C VAL A 475 -22.07 -12.30 -17.58
N TYR A 476 -21.64 -12.98 -18.66
CA TYR A 476 -22.24 -14.21 -19.10
C TYR A 476 -21.21 -15.34 -19.05
N GLN A 477 -21.50 -16.35 -18.26
CA GLN A 477 -20.64 -17.53 -18.07
C GLN A 477 -20.97 -18.58 -19.16
N ILE A 478 -20.09 -18.72 -20.15
CA ILE A 478 -20.30 -19.63 -21.29
C ILE A 478 -20.15 -21.08 -20.83
N VAL A 479 -19.17 -21.36 -19.97
CA VAL A 479 -18.84 -22.69 -19.44
C VAL A 479 -18.96 -22.66 -17.93
N GLU A 480 -19.53 -23.68 -17.32
CA GLU A 480 -19.47 -23.90 -15.88
C GLU A 480 -18.06 -24.37 -15.50
N ASN A 481 -17.42 -23.65 -14.57
CA ASN A 481 -16.14 -24.06 -13.99
C ASN A 481 -16.37 -24.98 -12.81
#